data_26f4fb2111c8fa910e5ea359904a6591
#
_entry.id   26f4fb2111c8fa910e5ea359904a6591
#
_cell.length_a   1.000
_cell.length_b   1.000
_cell.length_c   1.000
_cell.angle_alpha   90.00
_cell.angle_beta   90.00
_cell.angle_gamma   90.00
#
_symmetry.space_group_name_H-M   'P 1'
#
loop_
_entity.id
_entity.type
_entity.pdbx_description
1 polymer ?
#
loop_
_entity_poly.entity_id
_entity_poly.type
_entity_poly.pdbx_seq_one_letter_code
_entity_poly.pdbx_strand_id
1 'polypeptide(L)'
;MRFLNCRIFLFFLLLPLNSFSEEAVVFSEKFSDLLVKVAKTEEDKKKGLMFVNKLSQTNGLLLLYKKPKIVKIWMHNTRIPLDIIFINNQKKVILIRKGKPFSKKIISSITPVVGVLEIPEGCAKKLHIKVGDKTSWRIVTRTKVKNIRYYHCLDHF
;
A
#
# COMPACT_ATOMS: atom_id res chain seq x y z
N MET A 1 -55.16 -31.54 -17.79
CA MET A 1 -54.61 -30.57 -16.81
C MET A 1 -53.12 -30.76 -16.76
N ARG A 2 -52.34 -29.84 -17.36
CA ARG A 2 -50.86 -29.86 -17.40
C ARG A 2 -50.39 -28.83 -16.38
N PHE A 3 -49.78 -29.29 -15.29
CA PHE A 3 -49.13 -28.40 -14.31
C PHE A 3 -47.78 -27.98 -14.82
N LEU A 4 -47.66 -26.68 -15.12
CA LEU A 4 -46.42 -26.01 -15.55
C LEU A 4 -45.58 -25.73 -14.31
N ASN A 5 -44.58 -26.57 -14.05
CA ASN A 5 -43.58 -26.30 -12.99
C ASN A 5 -42.67 -25.14 -13.41
N CYS A 6 -43.01 -23.95 -12.93
CA CYS A 6 -42.12 -22.77 -13.05
C CYS A 6 -40.99 -22.91 -12.02
N ARG A 7 -39.83 -23.43 -12.44
CA ARG A 7 -38.57 -23.36 -11.67
C ARG A 7 -38.05 -21.95 -11.69
N ILE A 8 -38.32 -21.21 -10.61
CA ILE A 8 -37.66 -19.91 -10.38
C ILE A 8 -36.16 -20.18 -10.12
N PHE A 9 -35.33 -19.91 -11.14
CA PHE A 9 -33.88 -19.90 -10.98
C PHE A 9 -33.51 -18.60 -10.27
N LEU A 10 -33.29 -18.69 -8.94
CA LEU A 10 -32.79 -17.59 -8.14
C LEU A 10 -31.32 -17.34 -8.54
N PHE A 11 -31.11 -16.42 -9.46
CA PHE A 11 -29.78 -15.96 -9.84
C PHE A 11 -29.22 -15.15 -8.68
N PHE A 12 -28.46 -15.82 -7.80
CA PHE A 12 -27.73 -15.14 -6.73
C PHE A 12 -26.65 -14.26 -7.40
N LEU A 13 -26.99 -12.98 -7.58
CA LEU A 13 -26.04 -11.98 -8.04
C LEU A 13 -24.98 -11.81 -6.95
N LEU A 14 -23.87 -12.51 -7.08
CA LEU A 14 -22.67 -12.30 -6.26
C LEU A 14 -22.13 -10.89 -6.60
N LEU A 15 -22.68 -9.89 -5.91
CA LEU A 15 -22.07 -8.57 -5.89
C LEU A 15 -20.64 -8.73 -5.34
N PRO A 16 -19.61 -8.23 -6.04
CA PRO A 16 -18.27 -8.24 -5.48
C PRO A 16 -18.31 -7.46 -4.17
N LEU A 17 -18.06 -8.15 -3.07
CA LEU A 17 -17.75 -7.52 -1.79
C LEU A 17 -16.58 -6.57 -2.06
N ASN A 18 -16.89 -5.28 -2.20
CA ASN A 18 -15.87 -4.25 -2.24
C ASN A 18 -15.06 -4.41 -0.94
N SER A 19 -13.90 -5.03 -1.05
CA SER A 19 -12.92 -5.07 0.01
C SER A 19 -12.64 -3.61 0.37
N PHE A 20 -13.19 -3.15 1.49
CA PHE A 20 -12.88 -1.82 2.03
C PHE A 20 -11.40 -1.85 2.41
N SER A 21 -10.55 -1.44 1.48
CA SER A 21 -9.14 -1.34 1.79
C SER A 21 -8.99 -0.24 2.83
N GLU A 22 -8.49 -0.60 4.00
CA GLU A 22 -8.14 0.40 5.02
C GLU A 22 -7.13 1.38 4.47
N GLU A 23 -7.23 2.61 4.93
CA GLU A 23 -6.30 3.68 4.61
C GLU A 23 -5.54 4.09 5.87
N ALA A 24 -4.35 4.62 5.70
CA ALA A 24 -3.55 5.18 6.77
C ALA A 24 -2.94 6.50 6.34
N VAL A 25 -2.76 7.39 7.30
CA VAL A 25 -1.87 8.54 7.15
C VAL A 25 -0.53 8.16 7.72
N VAL A 26 0.49 8.17 6.87
CA VAL A 26 1.91 8.02 7.25
C VAL A 26 2.48 9.42 7.41
N PHE A 27 3.09 9.70 8.54
CA PHE A 27 3.57 11.02 8.91
C PHE A 27 4.92 10.99 9.64
N SER A 28 5.59 12.13 9.63
CA SER A 28 6.85 12.36 10.30
C SER A 28 6.96 13.86 10.62
N GLU A 29 7.81 14.22 11.58
CA GLU A 29 8.18 15.63 11.81
C GLU A 29 8.96 16.24 10.64
N LYS A 30 9.49 15.40 9.74
CA LYS A 30 10.40 15.82 8.65
C LYS A 30 9.76 15.84 7.28
N PHE A 31 8.60 15.22 7.10
CA PHE A 31 7.91 15.19 5.81
C PHE A 31 6.40 15.29 5.95
N SER A 32 5.74 15.76 4.89
CA SER A 32 4.29 15.95 4.84
C SER A 32 3.52 14.63 4.96
N ASP A 33 2.34 14.69 5.52
CA ASP A 33 1.43 13.56 5.67
C ASP A 33 1.12 12.89 4.33
N LEU A 34 1.24 11.57 4.28
CA LEU A 34 0.93 10.75 3.12
C LEU A 34 -0.31 9.89 3.38
N LEU A 35 -1.34 10.03 2.58
CA LEU A 35 -2.45 9.10 2.58
C LEU A 35 -2.09 7.87 1.74
N VAL A 36 -2.17 6.67 2.32
CA VAL A 36 -1.82 5.41 1.68
C VAL A 36 -2.86 4.34 1.97
N LYS A 37 -2.99 3.36 1.08
CA LYS A 37 -3.73 2.12 1.37
C LYS A 37 -2.93 1.26 2.33
N VAL A 38 -3.61 0.34 3.02
CA VAL A 38 -2.98 -0.56 3.99
C VAL A 38 -3.22 -2.02 3.60
N ALA A 39 -2.14 -2.80 3.55
CA ALA A 39 -2.15 -4.24 3.38
C ALA A 39 -1.80 -4.91 4.72
N LYS A 40 -2.78 -5.58 5.35
CA LYS A 40 -2.60 -6.29 6.63
C LYS A 40 -2.64 -7.81 6.48
N THR A 41 -3.46 -8.31 5.55
CA THR A 41 -3.57 -9.75 5.29
C THR A 41 -2.35 -10.24 4.49
N GLU A 42 -2.04 -11.52 4.57
CA GLU A 42 -0.94 -12.10 3.77
C GLU A 42 -1.25 -12.01 2.27
N GLU A 43 -2.53 -12.15 1.90
CA GLU A 43 -2.99 -12.03 0.52
C GLU A 43 -2.79 -10.61 -0.01
N ASP A 44 -3.23 -9.56 0.72
CA ASP A 44 -3.04 -8.17 0.33
C ASP A 44 -1.56 -7.81 0.21
N LYS A 45 -0.74 -8.26 1.16
CA LYS A 45 0.71 -8.04 1.12
C LYS A 45 1.38 -8.73 -0.06
N LYS A 46 0.95 -9.95 -0.39
CA LYS A 46 1.44 -10.69 -1.56
C LYS A 46 1.02 -10.02 -2.86
N LYS A 47 -0.20 -9.52 -2.95
CA LYS A 47 -0.71 -8.76 -4.10
C LYS A 47 -0.01 -7.42 -4.24
N GLY A 48 0.20 -6.69 -3.13
CA GLY A 48 0.83 -5.37 -3.16
C GLY A 48 0.19 -4.44 -4.20
N LEU A 49 1.00 -3.77 -5.00
CA LEU A 49 0.57 -2.91 -6.11
C LEU A 49 0.57 -3.63 -7.48
N MET A 50 0.51 -4.97 -7.50
CA MET A 50 0.35 -5.71 -8.76
C MET A 50 -0.91 -5.28 -9.50
N PHE A 51 -0.82 -5.18 -10.83
CA PHE A 51 -1.89 -4.82 -11.76
C PHE A 51 -2.45 -3.39 -11.59
N VAL A 52 -1.87 -2.58 -10.70
CA VAL A 52 -2.23 -1.17 -10.57
C VAL A 52 -1.56 -0.38 -11.70
N ASN A 53 -2.35 0.39 -12.46
CA ASN A 53 -1.85 1.22 -13.55
C ASN A 53 -1.48 2.64 -13.07
N LYS A 54 -2.24 3.17 -12.12
CA LYS A 54 -2.07 4.52 -11.58
C LYS A 54 -2.58 4.58 -10.14
N LEU A 55 -1.88 5.31 -9.28
CA LEU A 55 -2.34 5.66 -7.94
C LEU A 55 -3.12 6.97 -8.05
N SER A 56 -4.44 6.94 -7.87
CA SER A 56 -5.32 8.10 -8.13
C SER A 56 -5.83 8.82 -6.88
N GLN A 57 -5.97 8.10 -5.76
CA GLN A 57 -6.55 8.65 -4.53
C GLN A 57 -5.62 8.55 -3.32
N THR A 58 -4.56 7.76 -3.44
CA THR A 58 -3.59 7.55 -2.36
C THR A 58 -2.18 7.62 -2.93
N ASN A 59 -1.21 8.00 -2.10
CA ASN A 59 0.19 8.10 -2.51
C ASN A 59 0.90 6.74 -2.59
N GLY A 60 0.27 5.65 -2.19
CA GLY A 60 0.91 4.34 -2.23
C GLY A 60 0.25 3.29 -1.36
N LEU A 61 1.05 2.36 -0.89
CA LEU A 61 0.64 1.22 -0.08
C LEU A 61 1.57 1.04 1.12
N LEU A 62 1.00 0.82 2.30
CA LEU A 62 1.72 0.46 3.52
C LEU A 62 1.44 -1.00 3.86
N LEU A 63 2.45 -1.86 3.74
CA LEU A 63 2.40 -3.26 4.15
C LEU A 63 2.74 -3.32 5.65
N LEU A 64 1.83 -3.87 6.46
CA LEU A 64 2.02 -3.97 7.91
C LEU A 64 2.21 -5.42 8.36
N TYR A 65 3.18 -5.64 9.22
CA TYR A 65 3.52 -6.93 9.79
C TYR A 65 3.27 -6.92 11.31
N LYS A 66 2.54 -7.94 11.80
CA LYS A 66 2.22 -8.07 13.25
C LYS A 66 3.46 -8.26 14.12
N LYS A 67 4.49 -8.91 13.58
CA LYS A 67 5.79 -9.13 14.24
C LYS A 67 6.91 -8.71 13.29
N PRO A 68 8.04 -8.19 13.81
CA PRO A 68 9.19 -7.88 12.97
C PRO A 68 9.67 -9.14 12.23
N LYS A 69 9.92 -9.01 10.92
CA LYS A 69 10.44 -10.09 10.08
C LYS A 69 11.26 -9.52 8.93
N ILE A 70 12.17 -10.33 8.40
CA ILE A 70 12.84 -10.01 7.12
C ILE A 70 11.81 -10.13 6.01
N VAL A 71 11.63 -9.04 5.27
CA VAL A 71 10.66 -8.95 4.19
C VAL A 71 11.37 -8.97 2.84
N LYS A 72 10.82 -9.75 1.92
CA LYS A 72 11.27 -9.84 0.53
C LYS A 72 10.16 -9.29 -0.37
N ILE A 73 10.47 -8.24 -1.12
CA ILE A 73 9.58 -7.61 -2.10
C ILE A 73 10.07 -7.94 -3.51
N TRP A 74 9.19 -8.05 -4.44
CA TRP A 74 9.46 -8.13 -5.87
C TRP A 74 8.52 -7.22 -6.64
N MET A 75 8.87 -6.90 -7.89
CA MET A 75 8.07 -6.04 -8.76
C MET A 75 7.32 -6.84 -9.84
N HIS A 76 7.14 -8.15 -9.63
CA HIS A 76 6.40 -8.99 -10.57
C HIS A 76 4.97 -8.44 -10.75
N ASN A 77 4.53 -8.29 -11.98
CA ASN A 77 3.23 -7.70 -12.35
C ASN A 77 2.96 -6.27 -11.80
N THR A 78 3.98 -5.58 -11.30
CA THR A 78 3.88 -4.18 -10.85
C THR A 78 4.35 -3.25 -11.95
N ARG A 79 3.45 -2.41 -12.44
CA ARG A 79 3.67 -1.52 -13.59
C ARG A 79 4.26 -0.17 -13.21
N ILE A 80 4.03 0.26 -11.98
CA ILE A 80 4.45 1.55 -11.46
C ILE A 80 5.87 1.42 -10.90
N PRO A 81 6.83 2.28 -11.30
CA PRO A 81 8.13 2.35 -10.63
C PRO A 81 7.95 2.89 -9.21
N LEU A 82 8.62 2.29 -8.24
CA LEU A 82 8.39 2.56 -6.82
C LEU A 82 9.66 2.90 -6.06
N ASP A 83 9.52 3.79 -5.06
CA ASP A 83 10.42 3.85 -3.90
C ASP A 83 9.86 2.90 -2.84
N ILE A 84 10.67 1.93 -2.40
CA ILE A 84 10.34 0.91 -1.41
C ILE A 84 11.10 1.25 -0.13
N ILE A 85 10.37 1.61 0.92
CA ILE A 85 10.89 2.16 2.17
C ILE A 85 10.62 1.15 3.28
N PHE A 86 11.67 0.62 3.89
CA PHE A 86 11.62 -0.37 4.96
C PHE A 86 11.68 0.31 6.33
N ILE A 87 10.75 -0.05 7.23
CA ILE A 87 10.56 0.59 8.53
C ILE A 87 10.65 -0.47 9.62
N ASN A 88 11.58 -0.28 10.57
CA ASN A 88 11.80 -1.20 11.68
C ASN A 88 10.75 -1.04 12.81
N ASN A 89 10.87 -1.86 13.87
CA ASN A 89 9.97 -1.83 15.03
C ASN A 89 10.08 -0.53 15.86
N GLN A 90 11.17 0.20 15.74
CA GLN A 90 11.35 1.52 16.37
C GLN A 90 10.76 2.66 15.52
N LYS A 91 10.03 2.32 14.44
CA LYS A 91 9.47 3.28 13.49
C LYS A 91 10.51 4.10 12.73
N LYS A 92 11.72 3.59 12.58
CA LYS A 92 12.78 4.24 11.80
C LYS A 92 12.85 3.66 10.39
N VAL A 93 13.02 4.52 9.41
CA VAL A 93 13.40 4.14 8.04
C VAL A 93 14.81 3.54 8.10
N ILE A 94 14.96 2.28 7.70
CA ILE A 94 16.26 1.59 7.75
C ILE A 94 16.85 1.36 6.36
N LEU A 95 16.01 1.40 5.34
CA LEU A 95 16.44 1.14 3.96
C LEU A 95 15.46 1.76 2.98
N ILE A 96 15.96 2.33 1.89
CA ILE A 96 15.17 2.77 0.73
C ILE A 96 15.74 2.11 -0.50
N ARG A 97 14.89 1.50 -1.33
CA ARG A 97 15.26 0.84 -2.59
C ARG A 97 14.31 1.25 -3.70
N LYS A 98 14.82 1.21 -4.93
CA LYS A 98 14.01 1.41 -6.13
C LYS A 98 13.47 0.10 -6.65
N GLY A 99 12.18 0.05 -6.91
CA GLY A 99 11.49 -1.04 -7.56
C GLY A 99 11.32 -0.76 -9.05
N LYS A 100 12.05 -1.47 -9.90
CA LYS A 100 11.87 -1.40 -11.37
C LYS A 100 10.60 -2.16 -11.79
N PRO A 101 9.71 -1.57 -12.63
CA PRO A 101 8.53 -2.28 -13.14
C PRO A 101 8.89 -3.67 -13.69
N PHE A 102 8.02 -4.63 -13.42
CA PHE A 102 8.11 -6.04 -13.88
C PHE A 102 9.36 -6.81 -13.46
N SER A 103 10.23 -6.24 -12.63
CA SER A 103 11.45 -6.90 -12.17
C SER A 103 11.12 -8.09 -11.26
N LYS A 104 11.75 -9.24 -11.55
CA LYS A 104 11.70 -10.43 -10.69
C LYS A 104 12.80 -10.45 -9.63
N LYS A 105 13.69 -9.44 -9.63
CA LYS A 105 14.78 -9.33 -8.65
C LYS A 105 14.18 -9.10 -7.26
N ILE A 106 14.64 -9.90 -6.29
CA ILE A 106 14.22 -9.75 -4.89
C ILE A 106 14.88 -8.54 -4.25
N ILE A 107 14.07 -7.73 -3.59
CA ILE A 107 14.46 -6.60 -2.79
C ILE A 107 14.21 -6.97 -1.33
N SER A 108 15.27 -7.21 -0.56
CA SER A 108 15.18 -7.66 0.83
C SER A 108 15.37 -6.49 1.80
N SER A 109 14.66 -6.53 2.94
CA SER A 109 14.85 -5.59 4.04
C SER A 109 16.19 -5.80 4.76
N ILE A 110 16.86 -6.94 4.56
CA ILE A 110 18.11 -7.36 5.21
C ILE A 110 17.92 -7.63 6.71
N THR A 111 17.29 -6.70 7.43
CA THR A 111 16.96 -6.80 8.86
C THR A 111 15.44 -6.82 9.09
N PRO A 112 14.96 -7.27 10.28
CA PRO A 112 13.54 -7.34 10.55
C PRO A 112 12.85 -5.97 10.52
N VAL A 113 11.69 -5.91 9.87
CA VAL A 113 10.84 -4.71 9.74
C VAL A 113 9.40 -5.01 10.15
N VAL A 114 8.66 -3.96 10.53
CA VAL A 114 7.23 -4.00 10.85
C VAL A 114 6.38 -3.32 9.78
N GLY A 115 7.01 -2.57 8.88
CA GLY A 115 6.32 -1.89 7.78
C GLY A 115 7.19 -1.77 6.54
N VAL A 116 6.52 -1.81 5.39
CA VAL A 116 7.10 -1.44 4.09
C VAL A 116 6.17 -0.43 3.46
N LEU A 117 6.67 0.77 3.17
CA LEU A 117 5.93 1.81 2.46
C LEU A 117 6.37 1.83 1.00
N GLU A 118 5.43 1.57 0.11
CA GLU A 118 5.59 1.61 -1.34
C GLU A 118 4.95 2.89 -1.88
N ILE A 119 5.75 3.78 -2.45
CA ILE A 119 5.30 5.05 -3.04
C ILE A 119 5.90 5.21 -4.44
N PRO A 120 5.34 6.08 -5.32
CA PRO A 120 5.91 6.31 -6.65
C PRO A 120 7.39 6.68 -6.60
N GLU A 121 8.17 6.19 -7.56
CA GLU A 121 9.60 6.51 -7.66
C GLU A 121 9.83 8.03 -7.67
N GLY A 122 10.82 8.48 -6.90
CA GLY A 122 11.17 9.89 -6.74
C GLY A 122 10.42 10.59 -5.61
N CYS A 123 9.31 10.02 -5.11
CA CYS A 123 8.56 10.61 -3.99
C CYS A 123 9.36 10.67 -2.70
N ALA A 124 10.16 9.65 -2.40
CA ALA A 124 11.02 9.67 -1.23
C ALA A 124 11.99 10.88 -1.26
N LYS A 125 12.55 11.17 -2.44
CA LYS A 125 13.45 12.34 -2.63
C LYS A 125 12.69 13.66 -2.47
N LYS A 126 11.52 13.80 -3.13
CA LYS A 126 10.70 15.03 -3.04
C LYS A 126 10.25 15.34 -1.62
N LEU A 127 9.94 14.33 -0.85
CA LEU A 127 9.52 14.43 0.55
C LEU A 127 10.69 14.46 1.53
N HIS A 128 11.93 14.45 1.02
CA HIS A 128 13.15 14.41 1.84
C HIS A 128 13.21 13.23 2.82
N ILE A 129 12.55 12.11 2.52
CA ILE A 129 12.58 10.89 3.33
C ILE A 129 13.97 10.26 3.25
N LYS A 130 14.62 10.07 4.40
CA LYS A 130 15.99 9.52 4.50
C LYS A 130 16.04 8.34 5.45
N VAL A 131 17.05 7.49 5.26
CA VAL A 131 17.39 6.46 6.26
C VAL A 131 17.72 7.14 7.58
N GLY A 132 17.17 6.60 8.67
CA GLY A 132 17.26 7.15 10.02
C GLY A 132 16.06 8.02 10.42
N ASP A 133 15.22 8.46 9.51
CA ASP A 133 14.03 9.24 9.83
C ASP A 133 13.04 8.43 10.63
N LYS A 134 12.51 9.07 11.70
CA LYS A 134 11.42 8.51 12.49
C LYS A 134 10.11 8.78 11.78
N THR A 135 9.28 7.76 11.62
CA THR A 135 7.97 7.84 10.96
C THR A 135 6.92 7.15 11.82
N SER A 136 5.68 7.51 11.61
CA SER A 136 4.54 6.90 12.27
C SER A 136 3.39 6.76 11.29
N TRP A 137 2.36 6.02 11.67
CA TRP A 137 1.12 5.93 10.92
C TRP A 137 -0.09 5.77 11.83
N ARG A 138 -1.21 6.27 11.39
CA ARG A 138 -2.52 6.02 11.99
C ARG A 138 -3.50 5.53 10.93
N ILE A 139 -4.28 4.53 11.30
CA ILE A 139 -5.36 4.04 10.44
C ILE A 139 -6.48 5.07 10.45
N VAL A 140 -7.03 5.35 9.28
CA VAL A 140 -8.11 6.33 9.11
C VAL A 140 -9.31 5.69 8.42
N THR A 141 -10.50 6.16 8.75
CA THR A 141 -11.73 5.79 8.05
C THR A 141 -11.99 6.78 6.91
N ARG A 142 -12.63 6.34 5.84
CA ARG A 142 -12.97 7.20 4.67
C ARG A 142 -13.66 8.51 5.04
N THR A 143 -14.49 8.51 6.07
CA THR A 143 -15.18 9.72 6.55
C THR A 143 -14.22 10.76 7.13
N LYS A 144 -13.14 10.33 7.76
CA LYS A 144 -12.12 11.22 8.34
C LYS A 144 -11.10 11.74 7.31
N VAL A 145 -10.90 11.01 6.21
CA VAL A 145 -9.94 11.37 5.14
C VAL A 145 -10.29 12.71 4.48
N LYS A 146 -11.58 13.02 4.30
CA LYS A 146 -12.03 14.27 3.65
C LYS A 146 -11.51 15.56 4.32
N ASN A 147 -11.16 15.48 5.60
CA ASN A 147 -10.72 16.63 6.40
C ASN A 147 -9.21 16.66 6.68
N ILE A 148 -8.44 15.73 6.10
CA ILE A 148 -6.99 15.67 6.31
C ILE A 148 -6.31 16.28 5.09
N ARG A 149 -5.47 17.30 5.33
CA ARG A 149 -4.52 17.77 4.31
C ARG A 149 -3.40 16.74 4.22
N TYR A 150 -3.19 16.17 3.05
CA TYR A 150 -2.09 15.26 2.77
C TYR A 150 -1.42 15.64 1.44
N TYR A 151 -0.15 15.28 1.33
CA TYR A 151 0.64 15.56 0.15
C TYR A 151 0.34 14.54 -0.95
N HIS A 152 0.07 15.03 -2.16
CA HIS A 152 -0.02 14.20 -3.36
C HIS A 152 1.29 14.26 -4.12
N CYS A 153 2.03 13.17 -4.08
CA CYS A 153 3.33 13.09 -4.73
C CYS A 153 3.22 13.16 -6.27
N LEU A 154 2.06 12.76 -6.82
CA LEU A 154 1.82 12.71 -8.27
C LEU A 154 1.31 14.02 -8.87
N ASP A 155 0.89 15.00 -8.06
CA ASP A 155 0.33 16.26 -8.56
C ASP A 155 1.42 17.21 -9.10
N HIS A 156 2.68 16.80 -9.07
CA HIS A 156 3.84 17.59 -9.48
C HIS A 156 4.71 16.90 -10.55
N PHE A 157 4.08 16.03 -11.37
CA PHE A 157 4.71 15.47 -12.56
C PHE A 157 4.14 16.08 -13.83
#